data_1ee4d44c94614697d1c7faf58e01e7ca
#
_entry.id   1ee4d44c94614697d1c7faf58e01e7ca
#
_cell.length_a   1.000
_cell.length_b   1.000
_cell.length_c   1.000
_cell.angle_alpha   90.00
_cell.angle_beta   90.00
_cell.angle_gamma   90.00
#
_symmetry.space_group_name_H-M   'P 1'
#
loop_
_entity.id
_entity.type
_entity.pdbx_description
1 polymer ?
#
loop_
_entity_poly.entity_id
_entity_poly.type
_entity_poly.pdbx_seq_one_letter_code
_entity_poly.pdbx_strand_id
1 'polypeptide(L)'
;MEKVQNIFGKLKTYNDILPMFKDEASIMFGGFGGVGTPPTLVDIIFQSKAKKLTLIGNDAGFPTIGIGKIVSEGRAKKLIASHIGSNPIAGKLMTEGKLDVEFNPQGTLAERMRAGGVGLGGILIDVGITSEVVTKNKKIVSLEGHDFILETALTADISIIYAKKADPYGNLIFDKSARNTNPLAAMAGNLTIVEVEEFVPLGALNPEEIITPGVYVDYMIQSEGVNWKWVWEETYGT
;
A
#
# COMPACT_ATOMS: atom_id res chain seq x y z
N MET A 1 0.18 -18.94 24.90
CA MET A 1 -0.03 -17.51 24.64
C MET A 1 -1.44 -17.16 25.03
N GLU A 2 -1.64 -16.20 25.92
CA GLU A 2 -2.99 -15.67 26.20
C GLU A 2 -3.57 -15.13 24.91
N LYS A 3 -4.80 -15.54 24.59
CA LYS A 3 -5.49 -14.98 23.42
C LYS A 3 -5.72 -13.48 23.64
N VAL A 4 -5.16 -12.65 22.78
CA VAL A 4 -5.41 -11.22 22.79
C VAL A 4 -6.92 -10.98 22.64
N GLN A 5 -7.51 -10.24 23.58
CA GLN A 5 -8.94 -9.98 23.59
C GLN A 5 -9.30 -8.91 22.54
N ASN A 6 -10.36 -9.13 21.79
CA ASN A 6 -10.87 -8.19 20.77
C ASN A 6 -11.74 -7.09 21.40
N ILE A 7 -11.18 -6.36 22.38
CA ILE A 7 -11.92 -5.36 23.19
C ILE A 7 -12.36 -4.13 22.40
N PHE A 8 -11.73 -3.83 21.27
CA PHE A 8 -12.09 -2.71 20.39
C PHE A 8 -12.82 -3.15 19.09
N GLY A 9 -13.09 -4.44 18.93
CA GLY A 9 -13.78 -4.97 17.76
C GLY A 9 -12.99 -4.93 16.45
N LYS A 10 -11.68 -4.61 16.49
CA LYS A 10 -10.81 -4.45 15.32
C LYS A 10 -10.24 -5.76 14.78
N LEU A 11 -10.12 -6.80 15.62
CA LEU A 11 -9.66 -8.11 15.19
C LEU A 11 -10.73 -8.78 14.33
N LYS A 12 -10.35 -9.17 13.13
CA LYS A 12 -11.24 -9.77 12.12
C LYS A 12 -10.70 -11.11 11.66
N THR A 13 -11.61 -11.93 11.14
CA THR A 13 -11.29 -13.18 10.47
C THR A 13 -11.18 -12.98 8.96
N TYR A 14 -10.65 -13.98 8.26
CA TYR A 14 -10.66 -14.04 6.81
C TYR A 14 -12.08 -13.79 6.23
N ASN A 15 -13.09 -14.45 6.77
CA ASN A 15 -14.47 -14.35 6.29
C ASN A 15 -15.10 -12.96 6.51
N ASP A 16 -14.62 -12.23 7.52
CA ASP A 16 -15.06 -10.84 7.76
C ASP A 16 -14.46 -9.87 6.73
N ILE A 17 -13.21 -10.11 6.31
CA ILE A 17 -12.46 -9.21 5.43
C ILE A 17 -12.77 -9.47 3.94
N LEU A 18 -12.90 -10.73 3.54
CA LEU A 18 -13.10 -11.13 2.13
C LEU A 18 -14.20 -10.33 1.39
N PRO A 19 -15.41 -10.12 1.96
CA PRO A 19 -16.49 -9.41 1.27
C PRO A 19 -16.28 -7.88 1.16
N MET A 20 -15.25 -7.32 1.79
CA MET A 20 -14.93 -5.90 1.71
C MET A 20 -14.30 -5.54 0.38
N PHE A 21 -13.59 -6.46 -0.27
CA PHE A 21 -12.97 -6.24 -1.57
C PHE A 21 -13.98 -6.42 -2.71
N LYS A 22 -14.34 -5.32 -3.36
CA LYS A 22 -15.34 -5.26 -4.43
C LYS A 22 -14.72 -4.82 -5.75
N ASP A 23 -15.41 -5.10 -6.85
CA ASP A 23 -15.05 -4.58 -8.16
C ASP A 23 -14.93 -3.04 -8.14
N GLU A 24 -14.00 -2.55 -8.94
CA GLU A 24 -13.73 -1.12 -9.15
C GLU A 24 -13.17 -0.36 -7.94
N ALA A 25 -12.99 -1.01 -6.79
CA ALA A 25 -12.40 -0.39 -5.61
C ALA A 25 -10.97 0.10 -5.86
N SER A 26 -10.62 1.21 -5.21
CA SER A 26 -9.24 1.67 -5.07
C SER A 26 -8.60 1.04 -3.83
N ILE A 27 -7.43 0.43 -4.03
CA ILE A 27 -6.66 -0.23 -2.96
C ILE A 27 -5.29 0.39 -2.90
N MET A 28 -4.98 1.01 -1.78
CA MET A 28 -3.63 1.47 -1.46
C MET A 28 -2.92 0.38 -0.67
N PHE A 29 -1.66 0.11 -1.00
CA PHE A 29 -0.90 -0.93 -0.33
C PHE A 29 0.47 -0.43 0.13
N GLY A 30 0.88 -0.90 1.31
CA GLY A 30 2.24 -0.75 1.80
C GLY A 30 3.19 -1.70 1.09
N GLY A 31 4.48 -1.40 1.15
CA GLY A 31 5.52 -2.26 0.60
C GLY A 31 6.45 -1.57 -0.38
N PHE A 32 7.62 -2.19 -0.55
CA PHE A 32 8.66 -1.78 -1.48
C PHE A 32 9.38 -3.04 -1.98
N GLY A 33 9.28 -3.34 -3.28
CA GLY A 33 9.85 -4.57 -3.85
C GLY A 33 9.35 -5.84 -3.15
N GLY A 34 8.08 -5.85 -2.73
CA GLY A 34 7.47 -6.92 -1.96
C GLY A 34 7.65 -6.81 -0.45
N VAL A 35 8.78 -6.27 0.05
CA VAL A 35 9.05 -6.14 1.49
C VAL A 35 8.03 -5.20 2.14
N GLY A 36 7.30 -5.68 3.15
CA GLY A 36 6.25 -4.93 3.83
C GLY A 36 4.90 -4.90 3.10
N THR A 37 4.75 -5.58 1.96
CA THR A 37 3.43 -5.82 1.37
C THR A 37 2.74 -6.96 2.12
N PRO A 38 1.47 -6.79 2.57
CA PRO A 38 0.78 -7.79 3.40
C PRO A 38 0.34 -9.00 2.57
N PRO A 39 1.02 -10.18 2.64
CA PRO A 39 0.76 -11.28 1.74
C PRO A 39 -0.60 -11.96 1.99
N THR A 40 -1.03 -12.11 3.25
CA THR A 40 -2.33 -12.68 3.58
C THR A 40 -3.48 -11.83 3.04
N LEU A 41 -3.38 -10.50 3.17
CA LEU A 41 -4.40 -9.58 2.63
C LEU A 41 -4.42 -9.59 1.10
N VAL A 42 -3.26 -9.69 0.45
CA VAL A 42 -3.19 -9.86 -1.01
C VAL A 42 -3.85 -11.18 -1.45
N ASP A 43 -3.64 -12.26 -0.71
CA ASP A 43 -4.30 -13.53 -1.00
C ASP A 43 -5.82 -13.46 -0.78
N ILE A 44 -6.30 -12.71 0.21
CA ILE A 44 -7.73 -12.44 0.39
C ILE A 44 -8.30 -11.65 -0.81
N ILE A 45 -7.61 -10.61 -1.28
CA ILE A 45 -8.01 -9.88 -2.49
C ILE A 45 -8.05 -10.83 -3.69
N PHE A 46 -7.06 -11.69 -3.81
CA PHE A 46 -7.02 -12.69 -4.89
C PHE A 46 -8.22 -13.64 -4.83
N GLN A 47 -8.62 -14.11 -3.65
CA GLN A 47 -9.78 -14.99 -3.45
C GLN A 47 -11.13 -14.27 -3.61
N SER A 48 -11.22 -12.98 -3.33
CA SER A 48 -12.44 -12.19 -3.53
C SER A 48 -12.89 -12.12 -4.99
N LYS A 49 -11.95 -12.37 -5.93
CA LYS A 49 -12.15 -12.25 -7.38
C LYS A 49 -12.51 -10.85 -7.86
N ALA A 50 -12.34 -9.84 -7.02
CA ALA A 50 -12.55 -8.44 -7.38
C ALA A 50 -11.72 -8.05 -8.62
N LYS A 51 -12.31 -7.25 -9.50
CA LYS A 51 -11.77 -6.85 -10.81
C LYS A 51 -11.83 -5.34 -10.99
N LYS A 52 -11.13 -4.86 -12.04
CA LYS A 52 -11.06 -3.44 -12.42
C LYS A 52 -10.56 -2.58 -11.27
N LEU A 53 -9.67 -3.11 -10.45
CA LEU A 53 -9.12 -2.41 -9.28
C LEU A 53 -8.23 -1.24 -9.71
N THR A 54 -8.22 -0.18 -8.92
CA THR A 54 -7.18 0.85 -8.94
C THR A 54 -6.19 0.55 -7.83
N LEU A 55 -4.96 0.21 -8.16
CA LEU A 55 -3.92 -0.11 -7.21
C LEU A 55 -3.01 1.11 -7.01
N ILE A 56 -2.67 1.43 -5.77
CA ILE A 56 -1.83 2.58 -5.40
C ILE A 56 -0.74 2.09 -4.46
N GLY A 57 0.51 2.18 -4.88
CA GLY A 57 1.66 1.76 -4.07
C GLY A 57 2.98 1.91 -4.80
N ASN A 58 4.08 1.50 -4.17
CA ASN A 58 5.40 1.79 -4.71
C ASN A 58 5.68 1.18 -6.08
N ASP A 59 5.24 -0.06 -6.32
CA ASP A 59 5.60 -0.85 -7.50
C ASP A 59 4.50 -1.85 -7.91
N ALA A 60 4.72 -2.53 -9.03
CA ALA A 60 3.82 -3.56 -9.54
C ALA A 60 4.00 -4.94 -8.87
N GLY A 61 4.82 -5.05 -7.83
CA GLY A 61 5.21 -6.32 -7.23
C GLY A 61 6.03 -7.20 -8.19
N PHE A 62 6.11 -8.48 -7.85
CA PHE A 62 6.65 -9.53 -8.73
C PHE A 62 5.50 -10.39 -9.25
N PRO A 63 5.63 -11.09 -10.39
CA PRO A 63 4.49 -11.78 -11.03
C PRO A 63 3.68 -12.70 -10.10
N THR A 64 4.32 -13.35 -9.16
CA THR A 64 3.71 -14.37 -8.27
C THR A 64 3.69 -13.97 -6.80
N ILE A 65 4.27 -12.82 -6.42
CA ILE A 65 4.44 -12.41 -5.02
C ILE A 65 3.82 -11.04 -4.78
N GLY A 66 3.17 -10.89 -3.64
CA GLY A 66 2.55 -9.65 -3.21
C GLY A 66 1.50 -9.15 -4.21
N ILE A 67 1.39 -7.84 -4.36
CA ILE A 67 0.40 -7.20 -5.23
C ILE A 67 0.54 -7.64 -6.70
N GLY A 68 1.71 -8.12 -7.09
CA GLY A 68 1.97 -8.61 -8.44
C GLY A 68 1.08 -9.75 -8.88
N LYS A 69 0.59 -10.58 -7.97
CA LYS A 69 -0.42 -11.62 -8.28
C LYS A 69 -1.69 -11.00 -8.86
N ILE A 70 -2.15 -9.91 -8.28
CA ILE A 70 -3.38 -9.19 -8.70
C ILE A 70 -3.17 -8.54 -10.06
N VAL A 71 -2.00 -7.90 -10.25
CA VAL A 71 -1.62 -7.25 -11.52
C VAL A 71 -1.49 -8.30 -12.63
N SER A 72 -0.78 -9.40 -12.39
CA SER A 72 -0.51 -10.45 -13.39
C SER A 72 -1.78 -11.15 -13.87
N GLU A 73 -2.80 -11.26 -13.02
CA GLU A 73 -4.11 -11.80 -13.38
C GLU A 73 -5.00 -10.80 -14.15
N GLY A 74 -4.47 -9.59 -14.45
CA GLY A 74 -5.22 -8.57 -15.17
C GLY A 74 -6.43 -8.01 -14.40
N ARG A 75 -6.40 -8.04 -13.07
CA ARG A 75 -7.51 -7.55 -12.24
C ARG A 75 -7.44 -6.06 -11.94
N ALA A 76 -6.31 -5.43 -12.20
CA ALA A 76 -6.15 -3.99 -12.09
C ALA A 76 -6.49 -3.31 -13.42
N LYS A 77 -7.32 -2.28 -13.39
CA LYS A 77 -7.53 -1.36 -14.52
C LYS A 77 -6.53 -0.22 -14.51
N LYS A 78 -6.09 0.19 -13.31
CA LYS A 78 -5.13 1.28 -13.11
C LYS A 78 -4.14 0.92 -12.03
N LEU A 79 -2.89 1.33 -12.24
CA LEU A 79 -1.83 1.27 -11.24
C LEU A 79 -1.17 2.64 -11.12
N ILE A 80 -1.16 3.21 -9.93
CA ILE A 80 -0.44 4.45 -9.59
C ILE A 80 0.81 4.02 -8.81
N ALA A 81 1.98 4.13 -9.44
CA ALA A 81 3.22 3.57 -8.89
C ALA A 81 4.45 4.41 -9.27
N SER A 82 5.58 4.11 -8.63
CA SER A 82 6.87 4.71 -9.01
C SER A 82 7.57 3.92 -10.12
N HIS A 83 7.36 2.60 -10.18
CA HIS A 83 7.93 1.76 -11.24
C HIS A 83 7.16 0.44 -11.39
N ILE A 84 7.38 -0.24 -12.53
CA ILE A 84 6.77 -1.54 -12.83
C ILE A 84 7.80 -2.58 -13.30
N GLY A 85 9.09 -2.23 -13.29
CA GLY A 85 10.16 -3.05 -13.88
C GLY A 85 10.37 -4.42 -13.26
N SER A 86 9.95 -4.62 -12.01
CA SER A 86 9.97 -5.93 -11.33
C SER A 86 8.91 -6.92 -11.84
N ASN A 87 7.92 -6.43 -12.59
CA ASN A 87 6.82 -7.25 -13.10
C ASN A 87 6.69 -7.14 -14.63
N PRO A 88 7.32 -8.02 -15.41
CA PRO A 88 7.25 -8.00 -16.88
C PRO A 88 5.81 -8.10 -17.43
N ILE A 89 4.91 -8.77 -16.68
CA ILE A 89 3.49 -8.90 -17.06
C ILE A 89 2.81 -7.54 -16.97
N ALA A 90 3.12 -6.72 -15.97
CA ALA A 90 2.61 -5.36 -15.87
C ALA A 90 3.02 -4.51 -17.08
N GLY A 91 4.29 -4.61 -17.50
CA GLY A 91 4.80 -3.94 -18.71
C GLY A 91 4.05 -4.37 -19.97
N LYS A 92 3.80 -5.68 -20.14
CA LYS A 92 3.01 -6.23 -21.25
C LYS A 92 1.57 -5.70 -21.24
N LEU A 93 0.89 -5.77 -20.09
CA LEU A 93 -0.49 -5.29 -19.95
C LEU A 93 -0.61 -3.78 -20.24
N MET A 94 0.37 -2.98 -19.82
CA MET A 94 0.44 -1.55 -20.14
C MET A 94 0.58 -1.33 -21.64
N THR A 95 1.48 -2.03 -22.29
CA THR A 95 1.71 -1.92 -23.76
C THR A 95 0.48 -2.35 -24.57
N GLU A 96 -0.27 -3.34 -24.08
CA GLU A 96 -1.51 -3.80 -24.69
C GLU A 96 -2.73 -2.91 -24.37
N GLY A 97 -2.56 -1.82 -23.62
CA GLY A 97 -3.65 -0.93 -23.19
C GLY A 97 -4.64 -1.54 -22.21
N LYS A 98 -4.27 -2.64 -21.55
CA LYS A 98 -5.09 -3.35 -20.57
C LYS A 98 -4.88 -2.88 -19.13
N LEU A 99 -3.78 -2.18 -18.87
CA LEU A 99 -3.43 -1.57 -17.60
C LEU A 99 -3.03 -0.12 -17.83
N ASP A 100 -3.78 0.82 -17.26
CA ASP A 100 -3.37 2.23 -17.20
C ASP A 100 -2.34 2.41 -16.08
N VAL A 101 -1.15 2.91 -16.42
CA VAL A 101 -0.09 3.14 -15.44
C VAL A 101 0.19 4.63 -15.31
N GLU A 102 -0.05 5.17 -14.12
CA GLU A 102 0.33 6.52 -13.74
C GLU A 102 1.66 6.49 -12.98
N PHE A 103 2.72 6.94 -13.65
CA PHE A 103 4.04 7.01 -13.04
C PHE A 103 4.21 8.25 -12.18
N ASN A 104 4.78 8.07 -11.01
CA ASN A 104 5.14 9.12 -10.07
C ASN A 104 6.59 8.94 -9.63
N PRO A 105 7.39 10.00 -9.51
CA PRO A 105 8.63 9.92 -8.75
C PRO A 105 8.33 9.38 -7.36
N GLN A 106 9.19 8.51 -6.82
CA GLN A 106 8.91 7.78 -5.58
C GLN A 106 8.60 8.70 -4.40
N GLY A 107 9.41 9.76 -4.21
CA GLY A 107 9.15 10.74 -3.16
C GLY A 107 7.81 11.48 -3.36
N THR A 108 7.47 11.81 -4.60
CA THR A 108 6.18 12.42 -4.94
C THR A 108 5.01 11.51 -4.59
N LEU A 109 5.11 10.21 -4.93
CA LEU A 109 4.08 9.23 -4.57
C LEU A 109 3.87 9.18 -3.06
N ALA A 110 4.95 9.10 -2.28
CA ALA A 110 4.89 9.09 -0.82
C ALA A 110 4.24 10.37 -0.25
N GLU A 111 4.60 11.54 -0.77
CA GLU A 111 4.02 12.82 -0.33
C GLU A 111 2.56 12.98 -0.77
N ARG A 112 2.15 12.47 -1.92
CA ARG A 112 0.73 12.43 -2.33
C ARG A 112 -0.11 11.56 -1.38
N MET A 113 0.43 10.40 -0.93
CA MET A 113 -0.20 9.55 0.08
C MET A 113 -0.29 10.27 1.42
N ARG A 114 0.82 10.89 1.86
CA ARG A 114 0.82 11.68 3.10
C ARG A 114 -0.19 12.82 3.03
N ALA A 115 -0.23 13.56 1.92
CA ALA A 115 -1.18 14.65 1.71
C ALA A 115 -2.64 14.16 1.85
N GLY A 116 -2.99 13.02 1.25
CA GLY A 116 -4.31 12.41 1.39
C GLY A 116 -4.63 12.06 2.84
N GLY A 117 -3.67 11.46 3.55
CA GLY A 117 -3.83 11.04 4.94
C GLY A 117 -4.01 12.19 5.95
N VAL A 118 -3.52 13.41 5.63
CA VAL A 118 -3.65 14.59 6.51
C VAL A 118 -4.66 15.62 5.98
N GLY A 119 -5.43 15.29 4.95
CA GLY A 119 -6.49 16.15 4.43
C GLY A 119 -6.01 17.32 3.58
N LEU A 120 -4.78 17.28 3.03
CA LEU A 120 -4.32 18.24 2.04
C LEU A 120 -4.89 17.90 0.66
N GLY A 121 -5.27 18.92 -0.14
CA GLY A 121 -5.80 18.72 -1.48
C GLY A 121 -4.74 18.34 -2.52
N GLY A 122 -3.46 18.60 -2.23
CA GLY A 122 -2.32 18.32 -3.11
C GLY A 122 -1.06 18.99 -2.63
N ILE A 123 0.00 18.86 -3.43
CA ILE A 123 1.33 19.40 -3.18
C ILE A 123 1.91 20.03 -4.45
N LEU A 124 2.84 20.95 -4.29
CA LEU A 124 3.63 21.51 -5.38
C LEU A 124 5.03 20.88 -5.38
N ILE A 125 5.45 20.35 -6.52
CA ILE A 125 6.76 19.71 -6.67
C ILE A 125 7.44 20.17 -7.96
N ASP A 126 8.76 20.17 -7.98
CA ASP A 126 9.58 20.45 -9.16
C ASP A 126 10.23 19.17 -9.74
N VAL A 127 10.19 18.08 -8.99
CA VAL A 127 10.77 16.80 -9.41
C VAL A 127 10.06 16.26 -10.65
N GLY A 128 10.82 16.08 -11.72
CA GLY A 128 10.29 15.56 -12.99
C GLY A 128 9.57 16.59 -13.87
N ILE A 129 9.67 17.89 -13.56
CA ILE A 129 8.99 18.95 -14.33
C ILE A 129 9.41 19.00 -15.80
N THR A 130 10.59 18.53 -16.14
CA THR A 130 11.08 18.40 -17.51
C THR A 130 10.70 17.09 -18.20
N SER A 131 10.03 16.17 -17.49
CA SER A 131 9.65 14.87 -18.01
C SER A 131 8.19 14.90 -18.51
N GLU A 132 7.98 14.66 -19.79
CA GLU A 132 6.63 14.57 -20.37
C GLU A 132 5.79 13.45 -19.72
N VAL A 133 6.42 12.35 -19.29
CA VAL A 133 5.73 11.24 -18.60
C VAL A 133 5.19 11.70 -17.23
N VAL A 134 5.94 12.53 -16.52
CA VAL A 134 5.56 13.03 -15.19
C VAL A 134 4.56 14.18 -15.31
N THR A 135 4.72 15.08 -16.26
CA THR A 135 3.89 16.29 -16.43
C THR A 135 2.58 16.04 -17.19
N LYS A 136 2.46 14.89 -17.84
CA LYS A 136 1.28 14.56 -18.67
C LYS A 136 -0.03 14.73 -17.88
N ASN A 137 -0.91 15.59 -18.42
CA ASN A 137 -2.22 15.89 -17.84
C ASN A 137 -2.18 16.56 -16.44
N LYS A 138 -1.03 17.14 -16.05
CA LYS A 138 -0.88 17.83 -14.77
C LYS A 138 -0.82 19.34 -14.93
N LYS A 139 -1.31 20.05 -13.94
CA LYS A 139 -1.30 21.52 -13.93
C LYS A 139 0.08 22.01 -13.47
N ILE A 140 0.66 22.93 -14.22
CA ILE A 140 1.85 23.67 -13.81
C ILE A 140 1.41 24.96 -13.11
N VAL A 141 2.05 25.28 -12.01
CA VAL A 141 1.82 26.47 -11.17
C VAL A 141 3.12 27.20 -11.01
N SER A 142 3.16 28.46 -11.45
CA SER A 142 4.32 29.34 -11.23
C SER A 142 4.19 30.04 -9.88
N LEU A 143 5.20 29.93 -9.05
CA LEU A 143 5.30 30.56 -7.73
C LEU A 143 6.67 31.21 -7.59
N GLU A 144 6.71 32.52 -7.32
CA GLU A 144 7.95 33.28 -7.14
C GLU A 144 8.98 33.09 -8.27
N GLY A 145 8.50 32.97 -9.52
CA GLY A 145 9.36 32.81 -10.71
C GLY A 145 9.85 31.36 -10.95
N HIS A 146 9.39 30.39 -10.16
CA HIS A 146 9.68 28.97 -10.34
C HIS A 146 8.40 28.22 -10.70
N ASP A 147 8.53 27.26 -11.62
CA ASP A 147 7.42 26.40 -12.02
C ASP A 147 7.39 25.11 -11.22
N PHE A 148 6.20 24.73 -10.80
CA PHE A 148 5.92 23.51 -10.05
C PHE A 148 4.79 22.72 -10.71
N ILE A 149 4.83 21.40 -10.56
CA ILE A 149 3.73 20.52 -10.89
C ILE A 149 2.78 20.49 -9.68
N LEU A 150 1.49 20.72 -9.91
CA LEU A 150 0.47 20.46 -8.91
C LEU A 150 0.11 18.97 -8.93
N GLU A 151 0.52 18.27 -7.90
CA GLU A 151 0.16 16.88 -7.65
C GLU A 151 -1.00 16.79 -6.67
N THR A 152 -2.08 16.15 -7.10
CA THR A 152 -3.24 15.92 -6.22
C THR A 152 -2.94 14.88 -5.16
N ALA A 153 -3.51 15.04 -3.98
CA ALA A 153 -3.43 14.05 -2.92
C ALA A 153 -4.01 12.69 -3.36
N LEU A 154 -3.50 11.61 -2.78
CA LEU A 154 -3.99 10.25 -3.03
C LEU A 154 -4.69 9.71 -1.79
N THR A 155 -5.91 9.24 -1.97
CA THR A 155 -6.66 8.45 -1.00
C THR A 155 -7.16 7.17 -1.68
N ALA A 156 -7.58 6.19 -0.90
CA ALA A 156 -8.14 4.95 -1.42
C ALA A 156 -9.37 4.51 -0.62
N ASP A 157 -10.24 3.71 -1.23
CA ASP A 157 -11.37 3.09 -0.53
C ASP A 157 -10.87 2.18 0.59
N ILE A 158 -9.81 1.40 0.30
CA ILE A 158 -9.18 0.49 1.25
C ILE A 158 -7.67 0.65 1.19
N SER A 159 -7.04 0.77 2.37
CA SER A 159 -5.61 0.58 2.53
C SER A 159 -5.31 -0.77 3.16
N ILE A 160 -4.39 -1.52 2.58
CA ILE A 160 -3.87 -2.76 3.14
C ILE A 160 -2.41 -2.56 3.54
N ILE A 161 -2.10 -2.85 4.78
CA ILE A 161 -0.76 -2.66 5.33
C ILE A 161 -0.30 -3.87 6.14
N TYR A 162 1.00 -3.99 6.29
CA TYR A 162 1.65 -4.97 7.15
C TYR A 162 2.12 -4.31 8.43
N ALA A 163 2.11 -5.07 9.54
CA ALA A 163 2.78 -4.70 10.78
C ALA A 163 3.47 -5.91 11.42
N LYS A 164 4.59 -5.69 12.12
CA LYS A 164 5.29 -6.73 12.88
C LYS A 164 4.53 -7.07 14.16
N LYS A 165 4.10 -6.04 14.90
CA LYS A 165 3.34 -6.18 16.13
C LYS A 165 2.19 -5.19 16.16
N ALA A 166 1.08 -5.60 16.75
CA ALA A 166 -0.04 -4.74 17.05
C ALA A 166 -0.62 -5.06 18.43
N ASP A 167 -1.11 -4.03 19.12
CA ASP A 167 -1.99 -4.20 20.28
C ASP A 167 -3.48 -4.21 19.85
N PRO A 168 -4.43 -4.55 20.75
CA PRO A 168 -5.85 -4.59 20.40
C PRO A 168 -6.45 -3.25 19.95
N TYR A 169 -5.84 -2.12 20.32
CA TYR A 169 -6.26 -0.79 19.87
C TYR A 169 -5.84 -0.51 18.43
N GLY A 170 -4.83 -1.23 17.92
CA GLY A 170 -4.29 -1.07 16.57
C GLY A 170 -3.04 -0.20 16.51
N ASN A 171 -2.34 0.02 17.63
CA ASN A 171 -1.00 0.61 17.61
C ASN A 171 -0.03 -0.37 16.97
N LEU A 172 0.81 0.13 16.02
CA LEU A 172 1.64 -0.72 15.18
C LEU A 172 3.13 -0.44 15.34
N ILE A 173 3.90 -1.55 15.36
CA ILE A 173 5.36 -1.58 15.21
C ILE A 173 5.71 -2.36 13.94
N PHE A 174 6.73 -1.90 13.23
CA PHE A 174 7.20 -2.51 11.98
C PHE A 174 8.57 -3.17 12.16
N ASP A 175 8.88 -4.15 11.31
CA ASP A 175 10.21 -4.75 11.26
C ASP A 175 11.08 -4.06 10.21
N LYS A 176 12.11 -3.34 10.64
CA LYS A 176 13.15 -2.75 9.78
C LYS A 176 12.57 -2.01 8.57
N SER A 177 13.05 -2.35 7.36
CA SER A 177 12.61 -1.74 6.09
C SER A 177 11.19 -2.09 5.67
N ALA A 178 10.54 -3.10 6.28
CA ALA A 178 9.13 -3.39 6.05
C ALA A 178 8.19 -2.26 6.50
N ARG A 179 8.69 -1.29 7.28
CA ARG A 179 7.97 -0.06 7.59
C ARG A 179 7.64 0.75 6.34
N ASN A 180 8.63 1.01 5.48
CA ASN A 180 8.55 1.79 4.23
C ASN A 180 7.32 2.72 4.12
N THR A 181 6.41 2.51 3.16
CA THR A 181 5.22 3.33 2.94
C THR A 181 3.99 2.90 3.76
N ASN A 182 4.09 1.85 4.58
CA ASN A 182 2.98 1.34 5.38
C ASN A 182 2.30 2.41 6.27
N PRO A 183 3.04 3.26 7.01
CA PRO A 183 2.42 4.31 7.82
C PRO A 183 1.65 5.35 6.99
N LEU A 184 2.15 5.68 5.79
CA LEU A 184 1.48 6.62 4.88
C LEU A 184 0.20 6.02 4.30
N ALA A 185 0.27 4.77 3.87
CA ALA A 185 -0.88 4.05 3.37
C ALA A 185 -1.98 3.91 4.44
N ALA A 186 -1.60 3.66 5.71
CA ALA A 186 -2.53 3.59 6.81
C ALA A 186 -3.36 4.87 6.98
N MET A 187 -2.74 6.03 6.79
CA MET A 187 -3.41 7.33 6.95
C MET A 187 -4.33 7.69 5.79
N ALA A 188 -4.08 7.15 4.59
CA ALA A 188 -4.71 7.59 3.34
C ALA A 188 -5.86 6.68 2.87
N GLY A 189 -6.16 5.60 3.59
CA GLY A 189 -7.33 4.75 3.34
C GLY A 189 -8.59 5.28 4.01
N ASN A 190 -9.75 5.17 3.33
CA ASN A 190 -11.04 5.36 3.98
C ASN A 190 -11.34 4.21 4.95
N LEU A 191 -10.79 3.03 4.68
CA LEU A 191 -10.78 1.84 5.52
C LEU A 191 -9.36 1.27 5.53
N THR A 192 -8.74 1.14 6.70
CA THR A 192 -7.40 0.57 6.84
C THR A 192 -7.44 -0.80 7.48
N ILE A 193 -6.93 -1.80 6.76
CA ILE A 193 -6.84 -3.20 7.19
C ILE A 193 -5.36 -3.57 7.33
N VAL A 194 -5.01 -4.12 8.48
CA VAL A 194 -3.62 -4.47 8.82
C VAL A 194 -3.46 -5.98 8.93
N GLU A 195 -2.48 -6.51 8.24
CA GLU A 195 -1.95 -7.85 8.49
C GLU A 195 -0.88 -7.77 9.57
N VAL A 196 -1.03 -8.55 10.65
CA VAL A 196 -0.19 -8.48 11.84
C VAL A 196 0.48 -9.83 12.09
N GLU A 197 1.82 -9.85 12.24
CA GLU A 197 2.53 -11.09 12.58
C GLU A 197 2.35 -11.50 14.04
N GLU A 198 2.36 -10.54 14.95
CA GLU A 198 2.28 -10.80 16.39
C GLU A 198 1.33 -9.83 17.08
N PHE A 199 0.26 -10.35 17.65
CA PHE A 199 -0.59 -9.57 18.56
C PHE A 199 -0.04 -9.61 19.98
N VAL A 200 0.01 -8.45 20.61
CA VAL A 200 0.47 -8.29 21.99
C VAL A 200 -0.62 -7.68 22.86
N PRO A 201 -0.59 -7.88 24.20
CA PRO A 201 -1.56 -7.24 25.10
C PRO A 201 -1.54 -5.71 25.00
N LEU A 202 -2.68 -5.07 25.29
CA LEU A 202 -2.76 -3.62 25.40
C LEU A 202 -1.77 -3.10 26.46
N GLY A 203 -0.97 -2.08 26.08
CA GLY A 203 0.07 -1.51 26.91
C GLY A 203 1.40 -2.27 26.92
N ALA A 204 1.52 -3.37 26.16
CA ALA A 204 2.79 -4.11 26.05
C ALA A 204 3.76 -3.51 25.03
N LEU A 205 3.27 -2.66 24.10
CA LEU A 205 4.15 -1.93 23.20
C LEU A 205 4.79 -0.74 23.90
N ASN A 206 6.09 -0.54 23.69
CA ASN A 206 6.75 0.68 24.13
C ASN A 206 6.17 1.87 23.34
N PRO A 207 5.61 2.91 23.99
CA PRO A 207 5.03 4.08 23.29
C PRO A 207 5.98 4.75 22.31
N GLU A 208 7.28 4.79 22.60
CA GLU A 208 8.30 5.42 21.74
C GLU A 208 8.59 4.59 20.46
N GLU A 209 8.17 3.32 20.42
CA GLU A 209 8.35 2.45 19.25
C GLU A 209 7.10 2.39 18.37
N ILE A 210 5.98 2.95 18.84
CA ILE A 210 4.73 3.00 18.04
C ILE A 210 4.92 3.98 16.87
N ILE A 211 4.87 3.43 15.66
CA ILE A 211 5.04 4.21 14.44
C ILE A 211 3.68 4.63 13.84
N THR A 212 2.71 3.74 13.87
CA THR A 212 1.35 4.04 13.40
C THR A 212 0.40 3.93 14.57
N PRO A 213 -0.20 5.07 15.01
CA PRO A 213 -1.22 5.05 16.05
C PRO A 213 -2.48 4.30 15.63
N GLY A 214 -3.10 3.59 16.57
CA GLY A 214 -4.29 2.78 16.32
C GLY A 214 -5.50 3.55 15.79
N VAL A 215 -5.52 4.87 15.90
CA VAL A 215 -6.59 5.71 15.33
C VAL A 215 -6.68 5.61 13.81
N TYR A 216 -5.58 5.24 13.12
CA TYR A 216 -5.54 5.02 11.67
C TYR A 216 -5.87 3.59 11.24
N VAL A 217 -6.21 2.71 12.19
CA VAL A 217 -6.44 1.29 11.93
C VAL A 217 -7.90 0.96 12.23
N ASP A 218 -8.62 0.44 11.24
CA ASP A 218 -10.00 -0.01 11.41
C ASP A 218 -10.06 -1.49 11.76
N TYR A 219 -9.34 -2.32 11.00
CA TYR A 219 -9.35 -3.77 11.18
C TYR A 219 -7.95 -4.37 11.12
N MET A 220 -7.81 -5.49 11.82
CA MET A 220 -6.57 -6.26 11.87
C MET A 220 -6.87 -7.74 11.68
N ILE A 221 -5.98 -8.43 10.97
CA ILE A 221 -6.03 -9.87 10.74
C ILE A 221 -4.67 -10.49 11.10
N GLN A 222 -4.71 -11.72 11.60
CA GLN A 222 -3.49 -12.49 11.83
C GLN A 222 -2.81 -12.82 10.51
N SER A 223 -1.51 -12.54 10.43
CA SER A 223 -0.68 -12.97 9.29
C SER A 223 -0.54 -14.49 9.26
N GLU A 224 -0.65 -15.07 8.07
CA GLU A 224 -0.31 -16.47 7.80
C GLU A 224 1.20 -16.67 7.55
N GLY A 225 1.95 -15.58 7.58
CA GLY A 225 3.40 -15.53 7.38
C GLY A 225 3.82 -14.63 6.22
N VAL A 226 5.03 -14.08 6.35
CA VAL A 226 5.61 -13.21 5.33
C VAL A 226 6.36 -14.03 4.27
N ASN A 227 6.29 -13.59 3.02
CA ASN A 227 6.86 -14.30 1.88
C ASN A 227 7.89 -13.49 1.07
N TRP A 228 8.17 -12.23 1.44
CA TRP A 228 9.10 -11.38 0.67
C TRP A 228 10.57 -11.76 0.80
N LYS A 229 10.96 -12.52 1.82
CA LYS A 229 12.34 -13.05 1.94
C LYS A 229 12.74 -13.91 0.73
N TRP A 230 11.78 -14.66 0.21
CA TRP A 230 12.00 -15.55 -0.94
C TRP A 230 12.41 -14.83 -2.21
N VAL A 231 11.89 -13.63 -2.43
CA VAL A 231 12.18 -12.86 -3.65
C VAL A 231 13.66 -12.55 -3.76
N TRP A 232 14.27 -12.17 -2.66
CA TRP A 232 15.68 -11.76 -2.64
C TRP A 232 16.63 -12.97 -2.51
N GLU A 233 16.24 -13.98 -1.75
CA GLU A 233 16.99 -15.23 -1.59
C GLU A 233 17.02 -16.02 -2.89
N GLU A 234 15.92 -16.16 -3.60
CA GLU A 234 15.85 -16.85 -4.90
C GLU A 234 16.62 -16.10 -6.01
N THR A 235 16.61 -14.76 -5.97
CA THR A 235 17.18 -13.95 -7.05
C THR A 235 18.69 -13.75 -6.89
N TYR A 236 19.19 -13.66 -5.67
CA TYR A 236 20.57 -13.27 -5.40
C TYR A 236 21.38 -14.32 -4.65
N GLY A 237 20.81 -15.46 -4.28
CA GLY A 237 21.42 -16.62 -3.67
C GLY A 237 22.44 -16.31 -2.59
N THR A 238 22.13 -16.48 -1.34
CA THR A 238 23.14 -16.54 -0.27
C THR A 238 23.50 -17.97 0.03
#